data_a7277427a082881d99796a17b6012219
#
_entry.id   a7277427a082881d99796a17b6012219
#
_cell.length_a   1.000
_cell.length_b   1.000
_cell.length_c   1.000
_cell.angle_alpha   90.00
_cell.angle_beta   90.00
_cell.angle_gamma   90.00
#
_symmetry.space_group_name_H-M   'P 1'
#
loop_
_entity.id
_entity.type
_entity.pdbx_description
1 polymer ?
#
loop_
_entity_poly.entity_id
_entity_poly.type
_entity_poly.pdbx_seq_one_letter_code
_entity_poly.pdbx_strand_id
1 'polypeptide(L)'
;VDRSDYSDARTYYHDASGKMDLMHLGAYFDPGMEFDLPEDLNNYNREQLEALFDRPFTGTGVRIIKSHIFANHIDHIKKLFSECPMILALRDDDACLGWWVRCGHFNITYPDYAEYYRDLKTMAKIIDWQNRDIRSAWDYYDGFVARDNQELAGILGIQTPPEEYAQNYAQSDLEVKVI
;
A
#
# COMPACT_ATOMS: atom_id res chain seq x y z
N VAL A 1 -7.99 12.31 5.29
CA VAL A 1 -8.38 11.16 6.11
C VAL A 1 -8.49 11.60 7.56
N ASP A 2 -9.68 11.49 8.14
CA ASP A 2 -9.87 11.81 9.54
C ASP A 2 -9.25 10.69 10.40
N ARG A 3 -8.29 11.03 11.26
CA ARG A 3 -7.65 10.08 12.17
C ARG A 3 -8.61 9.47 13.19
N SER A 4 -9.74 10.11 13.44
CA SER A 4 -10.78 9.59 14.36
C SER A 4 -11.38 8.26 13.88
N ASP A 5 -11.30 7.98 12.59
CA ASP A 5 -11.81 6.75 11.98
C ASP A 5 -10.89 5.54 12.16
N TYR A 6 -9.71 5.74 12.69
CA TYR A 6 -8.74 4.67 12.87
C TYR A 6 -8.71 4.12 14.29
N SER A 7 -8.53 2.81 14.43
CA SER A 7 -8.18 2.19 15.70
C SER A 7 -6.68 2.36 16.00
N ASP A 8 -6.30 2.27 17.28
CA ASP A 8 -4.89 2.31 17.69
C ASP A 8 -4.09 1.13 17.10
N ALA A 9 -4.74 -0.01 16.91
CA ALA A 9 -4.13 -1.21 16.36
C ALA A 9 -3.59 -1.06 14.94
N ARG A 10 -4.07 -0.07 14.15
CA ARG A 10 -3.60 0.17 12.79
C ARG A 10 -2.28 0.92 12.69
N THR A 11 -1.79 1.44 13.80
CA THR A 11 -0.57 2.26 13.84
C THR A 11 0.57 1.43 14.39
N TYR A 12 1.60 1.24 13.59
CA TYR A 12 2.82 0.60 14.05
C TYR A 12 4.05 1.35 13.55
N TYR A 13 5.14 1.17 14.24
CA TYR A 13 6.40 1.82 13.96
C TYR A 13 7.42 0.79 13.52
N HIS A 14 8.14 1.09 12.45
CA HIS A 14 9.34 0.36 12.09
C HIS A 14 10.54 1.08 12.66
N ASP A 15 11.27 0.43 13.53
CA ASP A 15 12.62 0.84 13.90
C ASP A 15 13.64 0.03 13.10
N ALA A 16 13.83 0.43 11.85
CA ALA A 16 14.68 -0.28 10.92
C ALA A 16 16.16 -0.15 11.20
N SER A 17 16.58 0.89 11.93
CA SER A 17 18.00 1.19 12.15
C SER A 17 18.30 1.57 13.59
N GLY A 18 17.33 1.52 14.50
CA GLY A 18 17.41 2.11 15.82
C GLY A 18 17.46 3.64 15.80
N LYS A 19 17.19 4.27 14.65
CA LYS A 19 17.32 5.72 14.45
C LYS A 19 16.17 6.37 13.71
N MET A 20 15.27 5.62 13.10
CA MET A 20 14.13 6.15 12.35
C MET A 20 12.86 5.38 12.71
N ASP A 21 11.94 6.07 13.35
CA ASP A 21 10.58 5.60 13.50
C ASP A 21 9.81 5.87 12.19
N LEU A 22 9.46 4.84 11.47
CA LEU A 22 8.57 4.94 10.31
C LEU A 22 7.15 4.68 10.76
N MET A 23 6.34 5.71 10.77
CA MET A 23 4.91 5.57 11.05
C MET A 23 4.15 5.32 9.74
N HIS A 24 3.44 4.21 9.68
CA HIS A 24 2.51 3.97 8.59
C HIS A 24 1.17 4.64 8.87
N LEU A 25 0.74 5.49 7.93
CA LEU A 25 -0.60 6.05 7.93
C LEU A 25 -1.52 5.21 7.06
N GLY A 26 -2.74 4.97 7.56
CA GLY A 26 -3.70 4.08 6.92
C GLY A 26 -3.43 2.61 7.24
N ALA A 27 -4.43 1.77 7.00
CA ALA A 27 -4.32 0.34 7.28
C ALA A 27 -3.51 -0.38 6.21
N TYR A 28 -2.55 -1.16 6.66
CA TYR A 28 -1.65 -1.93 5.81
C TYR A 28 -1.94 -3.42 5.95
N PHE A 29 -2.30 -4.04 4.85
CA PHE A 29 -2.72 -5.44 4.78
C PHE A 29 -1.77 -6.21 3.87
N ASP A 30 -1.04 -7.16 4.44
CA ASP A 30 -0.22 -8.10 3.68
C ASP A 30 -0.03 -9.38 4.50
N PRO A 31 0.41 -10.48 3.88
CA PRO A 31 0.78 -11.68 4.61
C PRO A 31 1.81 -11.38 5.70
N GLY A 32 1.54 -11.82 6.92
CA GLY A 32 2.41 -11.58 8.06
C GLY A 32 2.39 -10.17 8.63
N MET A 33 1.61 -9.27 8.08
CA MET A 33 1.41 -7.93 8.64
C MET A 33 0.33 -7.92 9.73
N GLU A 34 0.20 -6.81 10.45
CA GLU A 34 -0.78 -6.63 11.54
C GLU A 34 -2.21 -6.94 11.10
N PHE A 35 -2.56 -6.55 9.88
CA PHE A 35 -3.83 -6.90 9.25
C PHE A 35 -3.54 -7.91 8.14
N ASP A 36 -3.44 -9.16 8.56
CA ASP A 36 -3.11 -10.27 7.69
C ASP A 36 -4.14 -10.45 6.57
N LEU A 37 -3.65 -10.57 5.33
CA LEU A 37 -4.43 -10.97 4.18
C LEU A 37 -3.89 -12.30 3.62
N PRO A 38 -4.78 -13.16 3.12
CA PRO A 38 -4.33 -14.35 2.41
C PRO A 38 -3.61 -13.97 1.10
N GLU A 39 -2.61 -14.74 0.71
CA GLU A 39 -1.86 -14.51 -0.54
C GLU A 39 -2.76 -14.58 -1.78
N ASP A 40 -3.78 -15.45 -1.78
CA ASP A 40 -4.75 -15.58 -2.87
C ASP A 40 -6.09 -14.96 -2.51
N LEU A 41 -6.32 -13.74 -2.98
CA LEU A 41 -7.58 -13.01 -2.78
C LEU A 41 -8.70 -13.46 -3.72
N ASN A 42 -8.41 -14.22 -4.77
CA ASN A 42 -9.42 -14.61 -5.77
C ASN A 42 -10.55 -15.48 -5.18
N ASN A 43 -10.29 -16.14 -4.07
CA ASN A 43 -11.26 -16.98 -3.37
C ASN A 43 -12.18 -16.19 -2.42
N TYR A 44 -11.98 -14.88 -2.28
CA TYR A 44 -12.73 -14.03 -1.38
C TYR A 44 -13.75 -13.21 -2.16
N ASN A 45 -14.97 -13.16 -1.66
CA ASN A 45 -15.99 -12.27 -2.16
C ASN A 45 -15.92 -10.90 -1.47
N ARG A 46 -16.71 -9.92 -1.96
CA ARG A 46 -16.74 -8.55 -1.44
C ARG A 46 -17.02 -8.51 0.07
N GLU A 47 -18.04 -9.22 0.54
CA GLU A 47 -18.43 -9.19 1.95
C GLU A 47 -17.32 -9.69 2.88
N GLN A 48 -16.62 -10.73 2.47
CA GLN A 48 -15.48 -11.27 3.21
C GLN A 48 -14.31 -10.28 3.26
N LEU A 49 -14.00 -9.61 2.14
CA LEU A 49 -12.95 -8.60 2.11
C LEU A 49 -13.33 -7.34 2.90
N GLU A 50 -14.57 -6.87 2.80
CA GLU A 50 -15.05 -5.75 3.61
C GLU A 50 -14.92 -6.03 5.10
N ALA A 51 -15.27 -7.23 5.55
CA ALA A 51 -15.11 -7.62 6.95
C ALA A 51 -13.65 -7.61 7.42
N LEU A 52 -12.71 -7.97 6.55
CA LEU A 52 -11.28 -7.86 6.85
C LEU A 52 -10.83 -6.40 6.88
N PHE A 53 -11.24 -5.60 5.89
CA PHE A 53 -10.86 -4.20 5.76
C PHE A 53 -11.42 -3.31 6.87
N ASP A 54 -12.54 -3.69 7.47
CA ASP A 54 -13.15 -2.94 8.58
C ASP A 54 -12.39 -3.09 9.90
N ARG A 55 -11.59 -4.14 10.06
CA ARG A 55 -10.92 -4.45 11.34
C ARG A 55 -10.12 -3.31 11.95
N PRO A 56 -9.34 -2.51 11.17
CA PRO A 56 -8.54 -1.43 11.73
C PRO A 56 -9.30 -0.12 11.97
N PHE A 57 -10.57 -0.03 11.60
CA PHE A 57 -11.32 1.22 11.62
C PHE A 57 -12.46 1.18 12.64
N THR A 58 -12.68 2.31 13.32
CA THR A 58 -13.71 2.46 14.35
C THR A 58 -14.78 3.49 14.01
N GLY A 59 -14.56 4.29 12.96
CA GLY A 59 -15.45 5.37 12.55
C GLY A 59 -16.17 5.10 11.23
N THR A 60 -16.76 6.15 10.69
CA THR A 60 -17.55 6.13 9.44
C THR A 60 -16.94 6.92 8.29
N GLY A 61 -15.73 7.44 8.46
CA GLY A 61 -15.02 8.23 7.45
C GLY A 61 -14.40 7.40 6.33
N VAL A 62 -13.59 8.05 5.53
CA VAL A 62 -12.89 7.41 4.40
C VAL A 62 -11.84 6.43 4.92
N ARG A 63 -11.94 5.19 4.49
CA ARG A 63 -10.96 4.13 4.77
C ARG A 63 -9.95 4.03 3.64
N ILE A 64 -8.67 4.10 3.97
CA ILE A 64 -7.58 3.90 3.02
C ILE A 64 -6.95 2.55 3.32
N ILE A 65 -7.13 1.62 2.41
CA ILE A 65 -6.60 0.26 2.49
C ILE A 65 -5.33 0.20 1.63
N LYS A 66 -4.23 -0.24 2.21
CA LYS A 66 -2.95 -0.41 1.50
C LYS A 66 -2.51 -1.86 1.56
N SER A 67 -2.11 -2.41 0.43
CA SER A 67 -1.57 -3.75 0.34
C SER A 67 -0.69 -3.90 -0.90
N HIS A 68 0.46 -4.52 -0.74
CA HIS A 68 1.30 -4.92 -1.88
C HIS A 68 0.67 -6.06 -2.66
N ILE A 69 -0.05 -6.94 -1.98
CA ILE A 69 -0.66 -8.10 -2.62
C ILE A 69 -1.77 -7.71 -3.61
N PHE A 70 -2.36 -6.52 -3.46
CA PHE A 70 -3.34 -6.01 -4.44
C PHE A 70 -2.76 -5.89 -5.84
N ALA A 71 -1.44 -5.68 -5.97
CA ALA A 71 -0.77 -5.62 -7.27
C ALA A 71 -1.04 -6.87 -8.12
N ASN A 72 -1.10 -8.03 -7.50
CA ASN A 72 -1.31 -9.30 -8.18
C ASN A 72 -2.80 -9.67 -8.32
N HIS A 73 -3.71 -8.85 -7.79
CA HIS A 73 -5.17 -9.11 -7.77
C HIS A 73 -5.99 -7.89 -8.22
N ILE A 74 -5.39 -6.97 -9.00
CA ILE A 74 -6.02 -5.70 -9.41
C ILE A 74 -7.39 -5.93 -10.05
N ASP A 75 -7.49 -6.84 -11.01
CA ASP A 75 -8.75 -7.12 -11.72
C ASP A 75 -9.83 -7.64 -10.77
N HIS A 76 -9.46 -8.51 -9.84
CA HIS A 76 -10.39 -9.06 -8.86
C HIS A 76 -10.90 -7.98 -7.91
N ILE A 77 -9.99 -7.20 -7.33
CA ILE A 77 -10.33 -6.10 -6.42
C ILE A 77 -11.16 -5.05 -7.14
N LYS A 78 -10.75 -4.64 -8.37
CA LYS A 78 -11.50 -3.67 -9.17
C LYS A 78 -12.90 -4.14 -9.53
N LYS A 79 -13.07 -5.43 -9.80
CA LYS A 79 -14.39 -6.04 -10.05
C LYS A 79 -15.28 -6.01 -8.81
N LEU A 80 -14.72 -6.29 -7.64
CA LEU A 80 -15.50 -6.33 -6.39
C LEU A 80 -15.82 -4.93 -5.85
N PHE A 81 -14.95 -3.95 -6.09
CA PHE A 81 -15.02 -2.58 -5.58
C PHE A 81 -14.97 -1.57 -6.72
N SER A 82 -15.80 -1.80 -7.77
CA SER A 82 -15.78 -0.98 -9.00
C SER A 82 -16.08 0.50 -8.76
N GLU A 83 -16.82 0.81 -7.71
CA GLU A 83 -17.17 2.18 -7.30
C GLU A 83 -16.08 2.88 -6.47
N CYS A 84 -15.08 2.12 -6.00
CA CYS A 84 -14.01 2.68 -5.19
C CYS A 84 -12.82 3.08 -6.09
N PRO A 85 -12.24 4.26 -5.88
CA PRO A 85 -10.98 4.61 -6.53
C PRO A 85 -9.90 3.61 -6.12
N MET A 86 -9.15 3.09 -7.09
CA MET A 86 -7.96 2.31 -6.85
C MET A 86 -6.74 3.12 -7.26
N ILE A 87 -5.77 3.21 -6.36
CA ILE A 87 -4.53 3.95 -6.59
C ILE A 87 -3.44 2.97 -6.95
N LEU A 88 -2.96 3.06 -8.18
CA LEU A 88 -1.77 2.36 -8.65
C LEU A 88 -0.56 3.25 -8.39
N ALA A 89 0.39 2.77 -7.59
CA ALA A 89 1.63 3.46 -7.29
C ALA A 89 2.80 2.66 -7.88
N LEU A 90 3.51 3.24 -8.81
CA LEU A 90 4.60 2.62 -9.53
C LEU A 90 5.91 3.35 -9.27
N ARG A 91 6.95 2.60 -9.03
CA ARG A 91 8.32 3.09 -8.89
C ARG A 91 9.26 2.11 -9.57
N ASP A 92 10.41 2.60 -10.00
CA ASP A 92 11.50 1.76 -10.51
C ASP A 92 11.86 0.62 -9.54
N ASP A 93 12.11 -0.57 -10.07
CA ASP A 93 12.34 -1.79 -9.27
C ASP A 93 13.58 -1.68 -8.38
N ASP A 94 14.68 -1.10 -8.92
CA ASP A 94 15.92 -0.91 -8.16
C ASP A 94 15.74 0.15 -7.07
N ALA A 95 14.96 1.20 -7.35
CA ALA A 95 14.61 2.21 -6.37
C ALA A 95 13.74 1.64 -5.23
N CYS A 96 12.78 0.76 -5.56
CA CYS A 96 11.99 0.03 -4.57
C CYS A 96 12.88 -0.85 -3.70
N LEU A 97 13.74 -1.66 -4.31
CA LEU A 97 14.65 -2.55 -3.60
C LEU A 97 15.61 -1.77 -2.70
N GLY A 98 16.20 -0.69 -3.23
CA GLY A 98 17.08 0.19 -2.46
C GLY A 98 16.39 0.81 -1.24
N TRP A 99 15.12 1.19 -1.39
CA TRP A 99 14.31 1.69 -0.28
C TRP A 99 14.04 0.62 0.79
N TRP A 100 13.67 -0.59 0.39
CA TRP A 100 13.46 -1.71 1.30
C TRP A 100 14.72 -2.01 2.13
N VAL A 101 15.89 -2.03 1.49
CA VAL A 101 17.18 -2.21 2.17
C VAL A 101 17.45 -1.07 3.15
N ARG A 102 17.23 0.18 2.72
CA ARG A 102 17.46 1.37 3.54
C ARG A 102 16.55 1.41 4.77
N CYS A 103 15.30 1.00 4.62
CA CYS A 103 14.34 0.92 5.73
C CYS A 103 14.59 -0.28 6.65
N GLY A 104 15.53 -1.18 6.30
CA GLY A 104 15.89 -2.33 7.14
C GLY A 104 14.76 -3.33 7.30
N HIS A 105 13.92 -3.50 6.31
CA HIS A 105 12.75 -4.38 6.37
C HIS A 105 13.09 -5.86 6.67
N PHE A 106 14.32 -6.29 6.41
CA PHE A 106 14.81 -7.63 6.78
C PHE A 106 14.95 -7.84 8.30
N ASN A 107 14.88 -6.76 9.09
CA ASN A 107 14.95 -6.81 10.55
C ASN A 107 13.56 -6.80 11.21
N ILE A 108 12.49 -6.79 10.41
CA ILE A 108 11.13 -6.80 10.93
C ILE A 108 10.80 -8.21 11.42
N THR A 109 10.34 -8.30 12.66
CA THR A 109 10.07 -9.55 13.37
C THR A 109 8.59 -9.94 13.39
N TYR A 110 7.83 -9.55 12.39
CA TYR A 110 6.46 -10.06 12.25
C TYR A 110 6.47 -11.54 11.90
N PRO A 111 5.51 -12.34 12.38
CA PRO A 111 5.57 -13.78 12.29
C PRO A 111 5.92 -14.33 10.91
N ASP A 112 5.20 -13.95 9.88
CA ASP A 112 5.39 -14.53 8.53
C ASP A 112 6.14 -13.60 7.56
N TYR A 113 6.44 -12.38 7.97
CA TYR A 113 7.14 -11.39 7.15
C TYR A 113 8.55 -11.85 6.74
N ALA A 114 9.27 -12.47 7.66
CA ALA A 114 10.62 -12.98 7.40
C ALA A 114 10.67 -14.10 6.36
N GLU A 115 9.59 -14.87 6.21
CA GLU A 115 9.49 -15.89 5.16
C GLU A 115 9.18 -15.28 3.81
N TYR A 116 8.29 -14.31 3.77
CA TYR A 116 7.85 -13.64 2.56
C TYR A 116 8.95 -12.78 1.93
N TYR A 117 9.71 -12.03 2.73
CA TYR A 117 10.77 -11.12 2.29
C TYR A 117 12.15 -11.51 2.80
N ARG A 118 12.44 -12.80 2.88
CA ARG A 118 13.58 -13.36 3.59
C ARG A 118 14.98 -12.93 3.12
N ASP A 119 15.12 -12.53 1.86
CA ASP A 119 16.39 -12.12 1.28
C ASP A 119 16.20 -11.17 0.07
N LEU A 120 17.29 -10.49 -0.33
CA LEU A 120 17.28 -9.54 -1.45
C LEU A 120 16.80 -10.15 -2.76
N LYS A 121 17.14 -11.40 -3.04
CA LYS A 121 16.76 -12.07 -4.28
C LYS A 121 15.25 -12.35 -4.32
N THR A 122 14.69 -12.75 -3.20
CA THR A 122 13.25 -12.97 -3.05
C THR A 122 12.51 -11.64 -3.15
N MET A 123 13.00 -10.61 -2.45
CA MET A 123 12.45 -9.26 -2.50
C MET A 123 12.45 -8.70 -3.92
N ALA A 124 13.57 -8.76 -4.65
CA ALA A 124 13.67 -8.28 -6.02
C ALA A 124 12.67 -8.98 -6.94
N LYS A 125 12.46 -10.28 -6.78
CA LYS A 125 11.46 -11.03 -7.57
C LYS A 125 10.03 -10.59 -7.27
N ILE A 126 9.72 -10.34 -6.01
CA ILE A 126 8.38 -9.90 -5.60
C ILE A 126 8.10 -8.50 -6.15
N ILE A 127 9.07 -7.59 -6.04
CA ILE A 127 8.96 -6.23 -6.59
C ILE A 127 8.76 -6.28 -8.12
N ASP A 128 9.59 -7.02 -8.85
CA ASP A 128 9.45 -7.18 -10.31
C ASP A 128 8.07 -7.72 -10.68
N TRP A 129 7.61 -8.75 -9.99
CA TRP A 129 6.29 -9.32 -10.24
C TRP A 129 5.17 -8.32 -9.98
N GLN A 130 5.14 -7.68 -8.83
CA GLN A 130 4.13 -6.71 -8.46
C GLN A 130 4.13 -5.49 -9.42
N ASN A 131 5.30 -4.93 -9.71
CA ASN A 131 5.42 -3.81 -10.62
C ASN A 131 5.02 -4.16 -12.06
N ARG A 132 5.31 -5.37 -12.51
CA ARG A 132 4.86 -5.85 -13.84
C ARG A 132 3.34 -5.90 -13.92
N ASP A 133 2.67 -6.42 -12.88
CA ASP A 133 1.21 -6.51 -12.85
C ASP A 133 0.58 -5.11 -12.74
N ILE A 134 1.18 -4.19 -11.96
CA ILE A 134 0.77 -2.79 -11.90
C ILE A 134 0.93 -2.11 -13.28
N ARG A 135 2.05 -2.30 -13.99
CA ARG A 135 2.26 -1.74 -15.34
C ARG A 135 1.21 -2.25 -16.32
N SER A 136 0.89 -3.55 -16.25
CA SER A 136 -0.16 -4.15 -17.10
C SER A 136 -1.52 -3.51 -16.84
N ALA A 137 -1.88 -3.32 -15.57
CA ALA A 137 -3.13 -2.67 -15.20
C ALA A 137 -3.12 -1.17 -15.57
N TRP A 138 -1.99 -0.50 -15.43
CA TRP A 138 -1.79 0.89 -15.82
C TRP A 138 -2.10 1.12 -17.29
N ASP A 139 -1.64 0.23 -18.14
CA ASP A 139 -1.89 0.32 -19.58
C ASP A 139 -3.32 -0.07 -19.96
N TYR A 140 -3.91 -1.00 -19.23
CA TYR A 140 -5.24 -1.55 -19.51
C TYR A 140 -6.40 -0.68 -19.02
N TYR A 141 -6.31 -0.15 -17.79
CA TYR A 141 -7.38 0.64 -17.22
C TYR A 141 -7.26 2.12 -17.56
N ASP A 142 -8.38 2.73 -17.98
CA ASP A 142 -8.47 4.18 -18.06
C ASP A 142 -8.41 4.80 -16.66
N GLY A 143 -7.81 5.99 -16.56
CA GLY A 143 -7.69 6.66 -15.26
C GLY A 143 -6.91 7.97 -15.35
N PHE A 144 -6.69 8.58 -14.19
CA PHE A 144 -6.02 9.87 -14.05
C PHE A 144 -4.63 9.71 -13.48
N VAL A 145 -3.62 10.20 -14.16
CA VAL A 145 -2.25 10.25 -13.64
C VAL A 145 -2.10 11.50 -12.78
N ALA A 146 -1.73 11.32 -11.53
CA ALA A 146 -1.43 12.41 -10.62
C ALA A 146 0.07 12.68 -10.59
N ARG A 147 0.47 13.94 -10.80
CA ARG A 147 1.87 14.37 -10.83
C ARG A 147 2.40 14.76 -9.46
N ASP A 148 1.50 15.08 -8.56
CA ASP A 148 1.82 15.48 -7.19
C ASP A 148 0.67 15.18 -6.23
N ASN A 149 0.91 15.41 -4.95
CA ASN A 149 -0.08 15.16 -3.89
C ASN A 149 -1.31 16.07 -3.99
N GLN A 150 -1.18 17.25 -4.57
CA GLN A 150 -2.30 18.18 -4.72
C GLN A 150 -3.26 17.69 -5.81
N GLU A 151 -2.73 17.28 -6.97
CA GLU A 151 -3.53 16.65 -8.02
C GLU A 151 -4.21 15.38 -7.52
N LEU A 152 -3.48 14.52 -6.82
CA LEU A 152 -4.03 13.29 -6.24
C LEU A 152 -5.17 13.58 -5.26
N ALA A 153 -4.98 14.52 -4.35
CA ALA A 153 -6.01 14.93 -3.40
C ALA A 153 -7.26 15.49 -4.11
N GLY A 154 -7.05 16.29 -5.16
CA GLY A 154 -8.13 16.81 -5.99
C GLY A 154 -8.94 15.72 -6.71
N ILE A 155 -8.25 14.73 -7.29
CA ILE A 155 -8.89 13.58 -7.95
C ILE A 155 -9.71 12.76 -6.95
N LEU A 156 -9.18 12.57 -5.75
CA LEU A 156 -9.84 11.80 -4.69
C LEU A 156 -10.91 12.58 -3.92
N GLY A 157 -11.00 13.89 -4.14
CA GLY A 157 -11.92 14.77 -3.41
C GLY A 157 -11.60 14.88 -1.91
N ILE A 158 -10.32 14.73 -1.53
CA ILE A 158 -9.85 14.82 -0.16
C ILE A 158 -9.00 16.07 0.07
N GLN A 159 -8.82 16.43 1.33
CA GLN A 159 -7.98 17.58 1.68
C GLN A 159 -6.50 17.24 1.43
N THR A 160 -5.78 18.17 0.81
CA THR A 160 -4.33 18.04 0.60
C THR A 160 -3.61 17.93 1.95
N PRO A 161 -2.75 16.93 2.14
CA PRO A 161 -1.97 16.82 3.36
C PRO A 161 -0.99 18.01 3.49
N PRO A 162 -0.62 18.40 4.72
CA PRO A 162 0.38 19.44 4.96
C PRO A 162 1.72 19.09 4.27
N GLU A 163 2.43 20.11 3.77
CA GLU A 163 3.72 19.94 3.07
C GLU A 163 4.78 19.20 3.90
N GLU A 164 4.74 19.34 5.23
CA GLU A 164 5.64 18.65 6.14
C GLU A 164 5.59 17.11 6.03
N TYR A 165 4.47 16.54 5.57
CA TYR A 165 4.37 15.10 5.31
C TYR A 165 4.94 14.69 3.95
N ALA A 166 5.09 15.63 3.03
CA ALA A 166 5.62 15.37 1.69
C ALA A 166 7.15 15.27 1.65
N GLN A 167 7.85 15.81 2.66
CA GLN A 167 9.31 15.97 2.64
C GLN A 167 10.09 14.73 3.08
N ASN A 168 9.45 13.75 3.72
CA ASN A 168 10.16 12.63 4.35
C ASN A 168 10.60 11.53 3.39
N TYR A 169 10.17 11.56 2.13
CA TYR A 169 10.47 10.53 1.15
C TYR A 169 10.90 11.16 -0.17
N ALA A 170 12.04 10.74 -0.70
CA ALA A 170 12.43 11.08 -2.06
C ALA A 170 11.38 10.47 -3.02
N GLN A 171 10.46 11.31 -3.47
CA GLN A 171 9.34 10.90 -4.34
C GLN A 171 9.66 11.09 -5.83
N SER A 172 10.93 11.38 -6.17
CA SER A 172 11.34 11.77 -7.53
C SER A 172 10.96 10.77 -8.61
N ASP A 173 10.75 9.50 -8.22
CA ASP A 173 10.53 8.41 -9.18
C ASP A 173 9.19 7.69 -8.97
N LEU A 174 8.29 8.28 -8.18
CA LEU A 174 6.97 7.72 -7.93
C LEU A 174 5.96 8.22 -8.96
N GLU A 175 5.38 7.31 -9.72
CA GLU A 175 4.24 7.57 -10.58
C GLU A 175 2.95 7.04 -9.95
N VAL A 176 1.87 7.83 -10.04
CA VAL A 176 0.58 7.49 -9.42
C VAL A 176 -0.54 7.64 -10.43
N LYS A 177 -1.36 6.60 -10.55
CA LYS A 177 -2.58 6.61 -11.36
C LYS A 177 -3.77 6.17 -10.52
N VAL A 178 -4.88 6.88 -10.67
CA VAL A 178 -6.18 6.54 -10.06
C VAL A 178 -7.07 5.96 -11.16
N ILE A 179 -7.55 4.74 -10.96
CA ILE A 179 -8.40 4.00 -11.89
C ILE A 179 -9.77 3.71 -11.28
#